data_52b756851b5e4c22a16a8486c87d90ac
#
_entry.id   52b756851b5e4c22a16a8486c87d90ac
#
_cell.length_a   1.000
_cell.length_b   1.000
_cell.length_c   1.000
_cell.angle_alpha   90.00
_cell.angle_beta   90.00
_cell.angle_gamma   90.00
#
_symmetry.space_group_name_H-M   'P 1'
#
loop_
_entity.id
_entity.type
_entity.pdbx_description
1 polymer ?
#
loop_
_entity_poly.entity_id
_entity_poly.type
_entity_poly.pdbx_seq_one_letter_code
_entity_poly.pdbx_strand_id
1 'polypeptide(L)'
;MINRRNFLATSVAAIGMPAVVQARHRNLDPEAFEPVEVRLKADFPPSELHVDPNTYRLYWTLPDRKAIRYSVGVGRLGLYEAGTFYVGRKAKWPSWRPTDAMIEREPEVYEKYADGVPGGIDNPLGARALYLYYVGTKRDSYLRIHGTSDPGTIGHAVSNGCARLTNEHITELLMWSAMALGLGRILKVTQLVDA
;
A
#
# COMPACT_ATOMS: atom_id res chain seq x y z
N MET A 1 78.91 13.63 4.79
CA MET A 1 78.18 14.24 3.65
C MET A 1 77.05 13.34 3.29
N ILE A 2 75.86 13.68 3.72
CA ILE A 2 74.66 12.86 3.46
C ILE A 2 73.85 13.60 2.41
N ASN A 3 73.64 12.93 1.29
CA ASN A 3 73.04 13.44 0.08
C ASN A 3 71.45 13.45 0.23
N ARG A 4 70.88 14.64 0.11
CA ARG A 4 69.44 14.85 0.04
C ARG A 4 68.95 14.56 -1.37
N ARG A 5 68.27 13.43 -1.57
CA ARG A 5 67.54 13.21 -2.81
C ARG A 5 66.20 12.55 -2.50
N ASN A 6 65.17 13.36 -2.65
CA ASN A 6 63.88 13.06 -3.19
C ASN A 6 63.10 11.84 -2.64
N PHE A 7 62.20 12.12 -1.70
CA PHE A 7 61.04 11.30 -1.49
C PHE A 7 59.80 12.09 -1.89
N LEU A 8 59.41 11.97 -3.16
CA LEU A 8 58.13 12.39 -3.66
C LEU A 8 57.15 11.23 -3.40
N ALA A 9 56.44 11.26 -2.27
CA ALA A 9 55.34 10.37 -2.02
C ALA A 9 54.10 10.90 -2.80
N THR A 10 53.80 10.24 -3.89
CA THR A 10 52.57 10.48 -4.65
C THR A 10 51.42 9.90 -3.89
N SER A 11 50.69 10.73 -3.17
CA SER A 11 49.40 10.34 -2.52
C SER A 11 48.33 10.20 -3.59
N VAL A 12 48.02 8.97 -3.98
CA VAL A 12 46.84 8.67 -4.78
C VAL A 12 45.64 8.81 -3.86
N ALA A 13 44.94 9.92 -3.98
CA ALA A 13 43.63 10.06 -3.35
C ALA A 13 42.64 9.11 -4.04
N ALA A 14 42.31 8.01 -3.39
CA ALA A 14 41.21 7.16 -3.80
C ALA A 14 39.92 7.96 -3.61
N ILE A 15 39.36 8.48 -4.71
CA ILE A 15 38.03 9.05 -4.76
C ILE A 15 37.08 7.87 -4.55
N GLY A 16 36.62 7.72 -3.32
CA GLY A 16 35.54 6.77 -2.99
C GLY A 16 34.27 7.17 -3.75
N MET A 17 33.94 6.46 -4.81
CA MET A 17 32.61 6.54 -5.42
C MET A 17 31.59 6.18 -4.35
N PRO A 18 30.53 7.00 -4.17
CA PRO A 18 29.45 6.59 -3.29
C PRO A 18 28.89 5.28 -3.84
N ALA A 19 28.91 4.23 -3.03
CA ALA A 19 28.24 3.00 -3.35
C ALA A 19 26.75 3.33 -3.53
N VAL A 20 26.29 3.33 -4.78
CA VAL A 20 24.86 3.33 -5.08
C VAL A 20 24.32 2.06 -4.44
N VAL A 21 23.66 2.22 -3.31
CA VAL A 21 22.88 1.15 -2.70
C VAL A 21 21.73 0.88 -3.65
N GLN A 22 22.00 0.03 -4.62
CA GLN A 22 20.99 -0.51 -5.50
C GLN A 22 20.08 -1.33 -4.60
N ALA A 23 18.89 -0.78 -4.31
CA ALA A 23 17.86 -1.52 -3.61
C ALA A 23 17.69 -2.83 -4.39
N ARG A 24 18.20 -3.92 -3.83
CA ARG A 24 17.94 -5.25 -4.35
C ARG A 24 16.44 -5.41 -4.28
N HIS A 25 15.76 -5.33 -5.42
CA HIS A 25 14.46 -5.95 -5.55
C HIS A 25 14.65 -7.39 -5.07
N ARG A 26 14.27 -7.67 -3.82
CA ARG A 26 14.07 -9.05 -3.41
C ARG A 26 13.10 -9.59 -4.44
N ASN A 27 13.52 -10.64 -5.15
CA ASN A 27 12.58 -11.47 -5.88
C ASN A 27 11.60 -11.96 -4.82
N LEU A 28 10.47 -11.26 -4.73
CA LEU A 28 9.43 -11.59 -3.78
C LEU A 28 8.90 -12.94 -4.29
N ASP A 29 9.10 -13.97 -3.49
CA ASP A 29 8.49 -15.26 -3.77
C ASP A 29 6.98 -15.05 -3.90
N PRO A 30 6.38 -15.25 -5.09
CA PRO A 30 4.95 -15.03 -5.27
C PRO A 30 4.11 -15.80 -4.25
N GLU A 31 4.52 -17.00 -3.85
CA GLU A 31 3.83 -17.82 -2.85
C GLU A 31 3.81 -17.16 -1.46
N ALA A 32 4.79 -16.33 -1.12
CA ALA A 32 4.84 -15.61 0.15
C ALA A 32 3.73 -14.55 0.31
N PHE A 33 3.07 -14.19 -0.79
CA PHE A 33 2.01 -13.16 -0.82
C PHE A 33 0.61 -13.72 -1.05
N GLU A 34 0.49 -15.03 -1.31
CA GLU A 34 -0.81 -15.68 -1.51
C GLU A 34 -1.75 -15.46 -0.32
N PRO A 35 -3.05 -15.26 -0.58
CA PRO A 35 -4.05 -15.19 0.47
C PRO A 35 -4.11 -16.50 1.26
N VAL A 36 -4.14 -16.41 2.58
CA VAL A 36 -4.14 -17.58 3.47
C VAL A 36 -5.29 -17.46 4.47
N GLU A 37 -6.08 -18.53 4.63
CA GLU A 37 -7.02 -18.62 5.74
C GLU A 37 -6.23 -18.78 7.05
N VAL A 38 -6.55 -17.92 8.02
CA VAL A 38 -5.92 -17.91 9.34
C VAL A 38 -6.96 -17.91 10.45
N ARG A 39 -6.57 -18.41 11.64
CA ARG A 39 -7.37 -18.30 12.85
C ARG A 39 -6.99 -17.04 13.61
N LEU A 40 -8.01 -16.25 13.96
CA LEU A 40 -7.83 -15.02 14.74
C LEU A 40 -7.74 -15.34 16.25
N LYS A 41 -6.94 -14.57 16.98
CA LYS A 41 -6.82 -14.70 18.44
C LYS A 41 -8.08 -14.23 19.18
N ALA A 42 -8.78 -13.24 18.62
CA ALA A 42 -10.03 -12.70 19.15
C ALA A 42 -11.19 -12.95 18.20
N ASP A 43 -12.39 -12.78 18.67
CA ASP A 43 -13.61 -12.84 17.87
C ASP A 43 -13.87 -11.47 17.25
N PHE A 44 -14.12 -11.46 15.95
CA PHE A 44 -14.48 -10.28 15.18
C PHE A 44 -15.78 -10.55 14.40
N PRO A 45 -16.61 -9.54 14.23
CA PRO A 45 -17.77 -9.68 13.35
C PRO A 45 -17.33 -10.13 11.95
N PRO A 46 -18.00 -11.09 11.34
CA PRO A 46 -17.66 -11.52 9.98
C PRO A 46 -17.98 -10.44 8.95
N SER A 47 -17.26 -10.44 7.85
CA SER A 47 -17.39 -9.49 6.75
C SER A 47 -16.89 -8.07 7.07
N GLU A 48 -15.86 -7.96 7.89
CA GLU A 48 -15.11 -6.73 8.12
C GLU A 48 -13.71 -6.81 7.50
N LEU A 49 -13.13 -5.66 7.19
CA LEU A 49 -11.75 -5.51 6.76
C LEU A 49 -10.92 -4.87 7.87
N HIS A 50 -9.78 -5.47 8.18
CA HIS A 50 -8.83 -4.93 9.15
C HIS A 50 -7.45 -4.81 8.50
N VAL A 51 -6.91 -3.60 8.45
CA VAL A 51 -5.56 -3.33 7.93
C VAL A 51 -4.61 -3.18 9.13
N ASP A 52 -3.56 -3.98 9.15
CA ASP A 52 -2.48 -3.90 10.13
C ASP A 52 -1.22 -3.36 9.45
N PRO A 53 -0.84 -2.10 9.71
CA PRO A 53 0.32 -1.48 9.09
C PRO A 53 1.64 -2.03 9.63
N ASN A 54 1.67 -2.56 10.87
CA ASN A 54 2.88 -3.06 11.50
C ASN A 54 3.36 -4.36 10.86
N THR A 55 2.43 -5.19 10.42
CA THR A 55 2.74 -6.48 9.79
C THR A 55 2.50 -6.50 8.28
N TYR A 56 2.06 -5.37 7.71
CA TYR A 56 1.71 -5.26 6.28
C TYR A 56 0.66 -6.29 5.87
N ARG A 57 -0.42 -6.42 6.66
CA ARG A 57 -1.48 -7.40 6.44
C ARG A 57 -2.84 -6.74 6.40
N LEU A 58 -3.71 -7.33 5.58
CA LEU A 58 -5.14 -7.05 5.55
C LEU A 58 -5.88 -8.35 5.83
N TYR A 59 -6.88 -8.29 6.68
CA TYR A 59 -7.70 -9.43 7.07
C TYR A 59 -9.15 -9.20 6.62
N TRP A 60 -9.69 -10.13 5.87
CA TRP A 60 -11.12 -10.27 5.62
C TRP A 60 -11.71 -11.24 6.62
N THR A 61 -12.53 -10.77 7.56
CA THR A 61 -13.06 -11.61 8.65
C THR A 61 -14.15 -12.53 8.18
N LEU A 62 -14.11 -13.76 8.65
CA LEU A 62 -15.04 -14.85 8.43
C LEU A 62 -15.70 -15.28 9.75
N PRO A 63 -16.77 -16.09 9.74
CA PRO A 63 -17.27 -16.75 10.94
C PRO A 63 -16.18 -17.60 11.65
N ASP A 64 -16.46 -18.02 12.88
CA ASP A 64 -15.67 -18.97 13.66
C ASP A 64 -14.22 -18.52 13.93
N ARG A 65 -14.01 -17.22 14.12
CA ARG A 65 -12.70 -16.61 14.34
C ARG A 65 -11.70 -16.92 13.22
N LYS A 66 -12.15 -16.94 12.01
CA LYS A 66 -11.32 -17.09 10.82
C LYS A 66 -11.20 -15.77 10.06
N ALA A 67 -10.18 -15.67 9.25
CA ALA A 67 -10.04 -14.59 8.27
C ALA A 67 -9.21 -15.06 7.06
N ILE A 68 -9.45 -14.45 5.91
CA ILE A 68 -8.49 -14.51 4.81
C ILE A 68 -7.50 -13.36 5.02
N ARG A 69 -6.22 -13.70 5.11
CA ARG A 69 -5.12 -12.75 5.31
C ARG A 69 -4.43 -12.50 3.99
N TYR A 70 -4.35 -11.23 3.61
CA TYR A 70 -3.63 -10.73 2.43
C TYR A 70 -2.37 -9.99 2.85
N SER A 71 -1.34 -10.01 2.01
CA SER A 71 -0.19 -9.11 2.11
C SER A 71 -0.53 -7.78 1.43
N VAL A 72 -0.17 -6.65 2.06
CA VAL A 72 -0.50 -5.31 1.56
C VAL A 72 0.68 -4.36 1.65
N GLY A 73 0.74 -3.40 0.71
CA GLY A 73 1.48 -2.18 0.93
C GLY A 73 0.60 -1.18 1.68
N VAL A 74 1.17 -0.36 2.56
CA VAL A 74 0.43 0.58 3.40
C VAL A 74 0.94 2.02 3.26
N GLY A 75 0.27 2.97 3.91
CA GLY A 75 0.71 4.35 4.02
C GLY A 75 2.08 4.46 4.67
N ARG A 76 2.95 5.32 4.13
CA ARG A 76 4.23 5.65 4.75
C ARG A 76 4.00 6.44 6.05
N LEU A 77 5.00 6.46 6.90
CA LEU A 77 4.97 7.18 8.17
C LEU A 77 4.49 8.63 7.98
N GLY A 78 3.56 9.05 8.83
CA GLY A 78 2.94 10.39 8.79
C GLY A 78 1.82 10.56 7.76
N LEU A 79 1.58 9.56 6.88
CA LEU A 79 0.48 9.59 5.91
C LEU A 79 -0.54 8.46 6.10
N TYR A 80 -0.20 7.47 6.93
CA TYR A 80 -1.16 6.45 7.33
C TYR A 80 -2.18 7.04 8.30
N GLU A 81 -3.46 6.81 8.07
CA GLU A 81 -4.54 7.28 8.95
C GLU A 81 -5.24 6.08 9.59
N ALA A 82 -5.06 5.93 10.90
CA ALA A 82 -5.77 4.91 11.68
C ALA A 82 -7.22 5.34 11.92
N GLY A 83 -8.14 4.38 11.97
CA GLY A 83 -9.54 4.68 12.24
C GLY A 83 -10.51 3.64 11.69
N THR A 84 -11.78 3.95 11.82
CA THR A 84 -12.86 3.13 11.27
C THR A 84 -13.57 3.87 10.15
N PHE A 85 -13.74 3.18 9.04
CA PHE A 85 -14.33 3.68 7.81
C PHE A 85 -15.39 2.71 7.32
N TYR A 86 -16.15 3.12 6.31
CA TYR A 86 -16.99 2.20 5.55
C TYR A 86 -16.71 2.32 4.06
N VAL A 87 -16.97 1.26 3.32
CA VAL A 87 -16.86 1.26 1.86
C VAL A 87 -18.10 1.93 1.27
N GLY A 88 -17.95 3.16 0.80
CA GLY A 88 -19.04 3.93 0.20
C GLY A 88 -19.13 3.76 -1.31
N ARG A 89 -18.04 3.38 -1.97
CA ARG A 89 -18.00 3.15 -3.43
C ARG A 89 -16.99 2.06 -3.78
N LYS A 90 -17.29 1.32 -4.85
CA LYS A 90 -16.40 0.36 -5.50
C LYS A 90 -16.21 0.74 -6.96
N ALA A 91 -15.02 0.51 -7.50
CA ALA A 91 -14.74 0.77 -8.90
C ALA A 91 -13.91 -0.35 -9.53
N LYS A 92 -14.21 -0.62 -10.80
CA LYS A 92 -13.43 -1.48 -11.69
C LYS A 92 -12.62 -0.58 -12.61
N TRP A 93 -11.32 -0.82 -12.70
CA TRP A 93 -10.39 -0.01 -13.48
C TRP A 93 -10.61 1.49 -13.26
N PRO A 94 -10.47 1.99 -12.02
CA PRO A 94 -10.76 3.38 -11.70
C PRO A 94 -9.76 4.31 -12.39
N SER A 95 -10.20 5.50 -12.79
CA SER A 95 -9.27 6.59 -13.05
C SER A 95 -8.64 7.07 -11.74
N TRP A 96 -7.45 7.61 -11.81
CA TRP A 96 -6.74 8.16 -10.68
C TRP A 96 -6.26 9.58 -11.00
N ARG A 97 -6.33 10.46 -10.02
CA ARG A 97 -5.70 11.76 -9.99
C ARG A 97 -5.06 11.95 -8.62
N PRO A 98 -3.82 12.47 -8.52
CA PRO A 98 -3.27 12.88 -7.24
C PRO A 98 -4.16 13.95 -6.60
N THR A 99 -4.23 13.95 -5.28
CA THR A 99 -4.87 15.04 -4.55
C THR A 99 -4.02 16.30 -4.66
N ASP A 100 -4.64 17.48 -4.49
CA ASP A 100 -3.89 18.73 -4.53
C ASP A 100 -2.79 18.76 -3.45
N ALA A 101 -3.07 18.21 -2.26
CA ALA A 101 -2.08 18.04 -1.20
C ALA A 101 -0.91 17.08 -1.57
N MET A 102 -1.11 16.11 -2.46
CA MET A 102 -0.01 15.29 -2.98
C MET A 102 0.85 16.08 -3.95
N ILE A 103 0.24 16.85 -4.84
CA ILE A 103 0.94 17.71 -5.80
C ILE A 103 1.74 18.78 -5.06
N GLU A 104 1.13 19.45 -4.07
CA GLU A 104 1.79 20.47 -3.26
C GLU A 104 3.00 19.92 -2.48
N ARG A 105 2.88 18.72 -1.94
CA ARG A 105 3.94 18.09 -1.14
C ARG A 105 5.11 17.56 -1.98
N GLU A 106 4.84 17.04 -3.17
CA GLU A 106 5.83 16.36 -4.03
C GLU A 106 5.54 16.69 -5.50
N PRO A 107 5.67 17.97 -5.93
CA PRO A 107 5.30 18.40 -7.28
C PRO A 107 6.10 17.67 -8.37
N GLU A 108 7.39 17.40 -8.14
CA GLU A 108 8.28 16.69 -9.06
C GLU A 108 7.78 15.25 -9.37
N VAL A 109 6.98 14.66 -8.46
CA VAL A 109 6.43 13.31 -8.64
C VAL A 109 5.05 13.36 -9.28
N TYR A 110 4.18 14.30 -8.84
CA TYR A 110 2.74 14.22 -9.07
C TYR A 110 2.20 15.26 -10.07
N GLU A 111 2.90 16.39 -10.32
CA GLU A 111 2.40 17.44 -11.21
C GLU A 111 2.10 16.92 -12.62
N LYS A 112 2.93 16.04 -13.15
CA LYS A 112 2.73 15.38 -14.46
C LYS A 112 1.43 14.56 -14.57
N TYR A 113 0.79 14.28 -13.44
CA TYR A 113 -0.48 13.55 -13.35
C TYR A 113 -1.66 14.45 -12.91
N ALA A 114 -1.48 15.78 -12.90
CA ALA A 114 -2.48 16.73 -12.43
C ALA A 114 -3.82 16.63 -13.19
N ASP A 115 -3.76 16.28 -14.48
CA ASP A 115 -4.94 16.05 -15.32
C ASP A 115 -5.56 14.66 -15.11
N GLY A 116 -4.94 13.81 -14.32
CA GLY A 116 -5.37 12.45 -14.03
C GLY A 116 -4.84 11.39 -14.98
N VAL A 117 -4.99 10.14 -14.56
CA VAL A 117 -4.61 8.94 -15.33
C VAL A 117 -5.86 8.12 -15.56
N PRO A 118 -6.19 7.76 -16.80
CA PRO A 118 -7.35 6.91 -17.10
C PRO A 118 -7.19 5.53 -16.46
N GLY A 119 -8.31 4.82 -16.27
CA GLY A 119 -8.28 3.45 -15.77
C GLY A 119 -7.56 2.51 -16.74
N GLY A 120 -6.71 1.63 -16.21
CA GLY A 120 -5.91 0.71 -17.02
C GLY A 120 -4.83 0.00 -16.21
N ILE A 121 -4.05 -0.84 -16.89
CA ILE A 121 -3.03 -1.67 -16.24
C ILE A 121 -1.90 -0.83 -15.63
N ASP A 122 -1.60 0.31 -16.21
CA ASP A 122 -0.56 1.23 -15.74
C ASP A 122 -1.07 2.25 -14.71
N ASN A 123 -2.39 2.21 -14.38
CA ASN A 123 -2.96 3.11 -13.39
C ASN A 123 -2.54 2.71 -11.97
N PRO A 124 -2.11 3.65 -11.13
CA PRO A 124 -1.66 3.35 -9.75
C PRO A 124 -2.70 2.64 -8.88
N LEU A 125 -4.00 2.79 -9.16
CA LEU A 125 -5.07 2.11 -8.42
C LEU A 125 -5.35 0.69 -8.91
N GLY A 126 -4.72 0.26 -9.99
CA GLY A 126 -4.85 -1.09 -10.51
C GLY A 126 -6.27 -1.47 -10.93
N ALA A 127 -6.55 -2.78 -10.87
CA ALA A 127 -7.76 -3.37 -11.43
C ALA A 127 -9.07 -3.00 -10.69
N ARG A 128 -9.00 -2.75 -9.37
CA ARG A 128 -10.16 -2.49 -8.50
C ARG A 128 -9.79 -1.52 -7.39
N ALA A 129 -10.81 -0.78 -6.89
CA ALA A 129 -10.67 0.04 -5.69
C ALA A 129 -11.95 0.04 -4.84
N LEU A 130 -11.76 -0.04 -3.53
CA LEU A 130 -12.74 0.22 -2.48
C LEU A 130 -12.47 1.63 -1.94
N TYR A 131 -13.44 2.52 -2.04
CA TYR A 131 -13.34 3.90 -1.59
C TYR A 131 -13.87 4.00 -0.16
N LEU A 132 -13.03 4.49 0.75
CA LEU A 132 -13.32 4.55 2.17
C LEU A 132 -13.90 5.91 2.54
N TYR A 133 -14.95 5.89 3.34
CA TYR A 133 -15.67 7.08 3.80
C TYR A 133 -15.68 7.09 5.32
N TYR A 134 -15.67 8.28 5.91
CA TYR A 134 -15.78 8.44 7.35
C TYR A 134 -17.16 8.00 7.87
N VAL A 135 -17.17 7.18 8.92
CA VAL A 135 -18.39 6.66 9.54
C VAL A 135 -19.31 7.82 10.00
N GLY A 136 -20.61 7.65 9.77
CA GLY A 136 -21.61 8.66 10.12
C GLY A 136 -21.66 9.88 9.20
N THR A 137 -20.88 9.89 8.12
CA THR A 137 -20.83 10.97 7.14
C THR A 137 -20.94 10.43 5.72
N LYS A 138 -21.10 11.34 4.74
CA LYS A 138 -20.92 11.03 3.31
C LYS A 138 -19.58 11.54 2.78
N ARG A 139 -18.64 11.91 3.68
CA ARG A 139 -17.36 12.49 3.31
C ARG A 139 -16.38 11.37 2.91
N ASP A 140 -15.82 11.49 1.72
CA ASP A 140 -14.73 10.66 1.25
C ASP A 140 -13.46 10.94 2.07
N SER A 141 -12.79 9.91 2.56
CA SER A 141 -11.53 10.03 3.30
C SER A 141 -10.31 10.18 2.39
N TYR A 142 -10.48 10.02 1.08
CA TYR A 142 -9.42 9.84 0.10
C TYR A 142 -8.55 8.60 0.32
N LEU A 143 -8.85 7.77 1.33
CA LEU A 143 -8.22 6.47 1.52
C LEU A 143 -8.91 5.41 0.63
N ARG A 144 -8.11 4.47 0.17
CA ARG A 144 -8.56 3.38 -0.70
C ARG A 144 -7.91 2.06 -0.27
N ILE A 145 -8.62 0.96 -0.50
CA ILE A 145 -8.03 -0.36 -0.61
C ILE A 145 -8.10 -0.71 -2.09
N HIS A 146 -6.96 -0.90 -2.74
CA HIS A 146 -6.92 -0.96 -4.21
C HIS A 146 -5.84 -1.90 -4.75
N GLY A 147 -5.91 -2.23 -6.02
CA GLY A 147 -4.85 -2.92 -6.74
C GLY A 147 -3.61 -2.05 -6.94
N THR A 148 -2.65 -2.52 -7.70
CA THR A 148 -1.46 -1.75 -8.04
C THR A 148 -0.90 -2.15 -9.39
N SER A 149 -0.31 -1.18 -10.10
CA SER A 149 0.55 -1.43 -11.26
C SER A 149 1.98 -1.80 -10.85
N ASP A 150 2.32 -1.65 -9.55
CA ASP A 150 3.64 -1.95 -9.00
C ASP A 150 3.53 -2.95 -7.82
N PRO A 151 3.53 -4.27 -8.10
CA PRO A 151 3.47 -5.31 -7.06
C PRO A 151 4.66 -5.29 -6.10
N GLY A 152 5.81 -4.71 -6.48
CA GLY A 152 6.98 -4.57 -5.62
C GLY A 152 6.75 -3.69 -4.39
N THR A 153 5.62 -2.98 -4.34
CA THR A 153 5.22 -2.16 -3.18
C THR A 153 4.48 -2.94 -2.07
N ILE A 154 4.12 -4.19 -2.33
CA ILE A 154 3.48 -5.05 -1.33
C ILE A 154 4.50 -5.40 -0.23
N GLY A 155 4.08 -5.34 1.04
CA GLY A 155 4.95 -5.54 2.20
C GLY A 155 5.78 -4.31 2.59
N HIS A 156 5.46 -3.14 2.04
CA HIS A 156 6.18 -1.90 2.30
C HIS A 156 5.25 -0.73 2.68
N ALA A 157 5.78 0.21 3.46
CA ALA A 157 5.10 1.47 3.80
C ALA A 157 5.52 2.55 2.80
N VAL A 158 4.81 2.65 1.66
CA VAL A 158 5.20 3.53 0.54
C VAL A 158 4.07 4.39 -0.02
N SER A 159 2.81 4.13 0.37
CA SER A 159 1.66 4.84 -0.18
C SER A 159 1.39 6.18 0.54
N ASN A 160 0.46 6.95 0.00
CA ASN A 160 -0.05 8.17 0.63
C ASN A 160 -1.27 7.87 1.54
N GLY A 161 -1.26 6.74 2.26
CA GLY A 161 -2.29 6.35 3.22
C GLY A 161 -3.12 5.13 2.82
N CYS A 162 -3.16 4.78 1.53
CA CYS A 162 -3.96 3.67 1.02
C CYS A 162 -3.34 2.30 1.32
N ALA A 163 -4.17 1.26 1.35
CA ALA A 163 -3.72 -0.13 1.36
C ALA A 163 -3.71 -0.68 -0.08
N ARG A 164 -2.57 -1.23 -0.51
CA ARG A 164 -2.35 -1.78 -1.86
C ARG A 164 -2.30 -3.29 -1.84
N LEU A 165 -2.97 -3.93 -2.78
CA LEU A 165 -2.90 -5.37 -3.04
C LEU A 165 -2.41 -5.61 -4.48
N THR A 166 -2.09 -6.86 -4.81
CA THR A 166 -1.97 -7.23 -6.23
C THR A 166 -3.32 -7.09 -6.92
N ASN A 167 -3.33 -7.02 -8.25
CA ASN A 167 -4.57 -6.91 -9.01
C ASN A 167 -5.47 -8.14 -8.88
N GLU A 168 -4.88 -9.31 -8.72
CA GLU A 168 -5.56 -10.57 -8.47
C GLU A 168 -6.24 -10.54 -7.11
N HIS A 169 -5.50 -10.22 -6.05
CA HIS A 169 -6.00 -10.24 -4.67
C HIS A 169 -7.08 -9.19 -4.41
N ILE A 170 -6.95 -7.98 -4.98
CA ILE A 170 -8.03 -6.98 -4.84
C ILE A 170 -9.28 -7.40 -5.62
N THR A 171 -9.14 -8.12 -6.72
CA THR A 171 -10.28 -8.63 -7.48
C THR A 171 -11.02 -9.71 -6.69
N GLU A 172 -10.31 -10.63 -6.07
CA GLU A 172 -10.87 -11.63 -5.16
C GLU A 172 -11.55 -10.98 -3.94
N LEU A 173 -10.86 -10.06 -3.26
CA LEU A 173 -11.41 -9.33 -2.12
C LEU A 173 -12.70 -8.58 -2.47
N LEU A 174 -12.78 -8.03 -3.69
CA LEU A 174 -13.99 -7.35 -4.16
C LEU A 174 -15.17 -8.30 -4.31
N MET A 175 -14.94 -9.55 -4.72
CA MET A 175 -15.99 -10.57 -4.79
C MET A 175 -16.54 -10.90 -3.41
N TRP A 176 -15.69 -11.16 -2.42
CA TRP A 176 -16.10 -11.37 -1.03
C TRP A 176 -16.91 -10.19 -0.49
N SER A 177 -16.44 -8.98 -0.73
CA SER A 177 -17.11 -7.75 -0.29
C SER A 177 -18.47 -7.52 -1.00
N ALA A 178 -18.63 -7.98 -2.24
CA ALA A 178 -19.90 -7.91 -2.95
C ALA A 178 -20.94 -8.85 -2.34
N MET A 179 -20.51 -10.06 -1.97
CA MET A 179 -21.38 -11.03 -1.28
C MET A 179 -21.87 -10.47 0.07
N ALA A 180 -20.97 -9.85 0.85
CA ALA A 180 -21.35 -9.24 2.14
C ALA A 180 -22.37 -8.10 1.97
N LEU A 181 -22.22 -7.24 0.98
CA LEU A 181 -23.15 -6.15 0.67
C LEU A 181 -24.49 -6.66 0.13
N GLY A 182 -24.48 -7.75 -0.64
CA GLY A 182 -25.69 -8.43 -1.08
C GLY A 182 -26.56 -8.93 0.08
N LEU A 183 -25.97 -9.10 1.27
CA LEU A 183 -26.67 -9.41 2.52
C LEU A 183 -27.15 -8.17 3.30
N GLY A 184 -27.08 -6.98 2.70
CA GLY A 184 -27.51 -5.71 3.33
C GLY A 184 -26.53 -5.18 4.39
N ARG A 185 -25.30 -5.66 4.44
CA ARG A 185 -24.29 -5.25 5.42
C ARG A 185 -23.44 -4.08 4.89
N ILE A 186 -23.23 -3.08 5.73
CA ILE A 186 -22.22 -2.03 5.48
C ILE A 186 -20.87 -2.66 5.72
N LEU A 187 -19.99 -2.61 4.71
CA LEU A 187 -18.64 -3.12 4.83
C LEU A 187 -17.78 -2.16 5.66
N LYS A 188 -17.54 -2.53 6.90
CA LYS A 188 -16.68 -1.79 7.83
C LYS A 188 -15.21 -2.10 7.55
N VAL A 189 -14.40 -1.08 7.60
CA VAL A 189 -12.95 -1.14 7.46
C VAL A 189 -12.31 -0.50 8.69
N THR A 190 -11.42 -1.21 9.35
CA THR A 190 -10.62 -0.67 10.46
C THR A 190 -9.17 -0.62 10.05
N GLN A 191 -8.57 0.56 10.06
CA GLN A 191 -7.14 0.75 9.96
C GLN A 191 -6.57 0.84 11.38
N LEU A 192 -5.77 -0.14 11.76
CA LEU A 192 -5.20 -0.23 13.10
C LEU A 192 -4.17 0.89 13.32
N VAL A 193 -3.95 1.23 14.58
CA VAL A 193 -2.93 2.22 14.96
C VAL A 193 -1.55 1.65 14.65
N ASP A 194 -0.70 2.48 14.08
CA ASP A 194 0.73 2.19 13.96
C ASP A 194 1.37 2.27 15.35
N ALA A 195 2.07 1.20 15.76
CA ALA A 195 2.63 1.07 17.12
C ALA A 195 4.12 1.45 17.14
#